data_c852643b5707687078de23ea16b0f61b
#
_entry.id   c852643b5707687078de23ea16b0f61b
#
_cell.length_a   1.000
_cell.length_b   1.000
_cell.length_c   1.000
_cell.angle_alpha   90.00
_cell.angle_beta   90.00
_cell.angle_gamma   90.00
#
_symmetry.space_group_name_H-M   'P 1'
#
loop_
_entity.id
_entity.type
_entity.pdbx_description
1 polymer ?
#
loop_
_entity_poly.entity_id
_entity_poly.type
_entity_poly.pdbx_seq_one_letter_code
_entity_poly.pdbx_strand_id
1 'polypeptide(L)'
;PAGFALPLLQRLTMEGPKVAPNSIRALVLAPTRELADQVHESIRQYAEHLPLSTYAAYGGVSINPQMMKLRKGVDVLVATPGRLLDLYRQKAIRFSQLQTLILDEADRM
;
A
#
# COMPACT_ATOMS: atom_id res chain seq x y z
N PRO A 1 -1.19 -11.78 11.78
CA PRO A 1 -0.83 -10.45 11.37
C PRO A 1 -1.35 -10.07 10.02
N ALA A 2 -1.01 -10.79 8.98
CA ALA A 2 -1.44 -10.43 7.64
C ALA A 2 -2.26 -11.55 7.01
N GLY A 3 -3.23 -12.07 7.77
CA GLY A 3 -4.07 -13.15 7.27
C GLY A 3 -4.87 -12.79 6.05
N PHE A 4 -5.04 -11.50 5.76
CA PHE A 4 -5.73 -11.03 4.57
C PHE A 4 -4.84 -11.03 3.33
N ALA A 5 -3.52 -11.16 3.50
CA ALA A 5 -2.58 -10.90 2.41
C ALA A 5 -2.77 -11.85 1.22
N LEU A 6 -2.84 -13.15 1.47
CA LEU A 6 -2.95 -14.09 0.37
C LEU A 6 -4.24 -13.94 -0.42
N PRO A 7 -5.42 -13.89 0.23
CA PRO A 7 -6.66 -13.65 -0.55
C PRO A 7 -6.63 -12.34 -1.31
N LEU A 8 -6.12 -11.27 -0.69
CA LEU A 8 -6.02 -9.98 -1.35
C LEU A 8 -5.15 -10.06 -2.61
N LEU A 9 -3.98 -10.65 -2.48
CA LEU A 9 -3.05 -10.71 -3.60
C LEU A 9 -3.56 -11.61 -4.72
N GLN A 10 -4.25 -12.70 -4.37
CA GLN A 10 -4.84 -13.55 -5.38
C GLN A 10 -5.89 -12.79 -6.19
N ARG A 11 -6.73 -12.02 -5.50
CA ARG A 11 -7.75 -11.24 -6.15
C ARG A 11 -7.14 -10.18 -7.08
N LEU A 12 -6.15 -9.46 -6.60
CA LEU A 12 -5.49 -8.44 -7.42
C LEU A 12 -4.79 -9.02 -8.64
N THR A 13 -4.24 -10.22 -8.50
CA THR A 13 -3.57 -10.88 -9.61
C THR A 13 -4.56 -11.26 -10.70
N MET A 14 -5.76 -11.66 -10.30
CA MET A 14 -6.76 -12.17 -11.24
C MET A 14 -7.67 -11.10 -11.82
N GLU A 15 -7.76 -9.93 -11.21
CA GLU A 15 -8.74 -8.93 -11.58
C GLU A 15 -8.09 -7.66 -12.09
N GLY A 16 -8.75 -7.07 -13.06
CA GLY A 16 -8.56 -5.71 -13.43
C GLY A 16 -7.34 -5.40 -14.27
N PRO A 17 -7.30 -4.18 -14.75
CA PRO A 17 -6.18 -3.70 -15.54
C PRO A 17 -4.97 -3.43 -14.64
N LYS A 18 -3.83 -3.21 -15.27
CA LYS A 18 -2.64 -2.80 -14.53
C LYS A 18 -2.88 -1.47 -13.85
N VAL A 19 -2.14 -1.24 -12.77
CA VAL A 19 -2.23 0.01 -12.04
C VAL A 19 -1.66 1.15 -12.90
N ALA A 20 -2.38 2.26 -12.92
CA ALA A 20 -1.99 3.44 -13.67
C ALA A 20 -1.01 4.30 -12.86
N PRO A 21 -0.33 5.25 -13.51
CA PRO A 21 0.56 6.16 -12.78
C PRO A 21 -0.15 6.86 -11.63
N ASN A 22 0.55 6.99 -10.53
CA ASN A 22 0.05 7.64 -9.30
C ASN A 22 -1.21 6.98 -8.75
N SER A 23 -1.45 5.73 -9.07
CA SER A 23 -2.66 5.03 -8.61
C SER A 23 -2.29 3.84 -7.75
N ILE A 24 -3.26 3.39 -6.97
CA ILE A 24 -3.13 2.19 -6.15
C ILE A 24 -4.42 1.39 -6.28
N ARG A 25 -4.31 0.08 -6.09
CA ARG A 25 -5.47 -0.80 -6.17
C ARG A 25 -5.93 -1.27 -4.80
N ALA A 26 -5.01 -1.39 -3.87
CA ALA A 26 -5.35 -1.74 -2.49
C ALA A 26 -4.57 -0.84 -1.55
N LEU A 27 -5.23 -0.45 -0.46
CA LEU A 27 -4.62 0.40 0.57
C LEU A 27 -4.77 -0.28 1.91
N VAL A 28 -3.66 -0.44 2.61
CA VAL A 28 -3.65 -0.96 3.97
C VAL A 28 -3.16 0.17 4.87
N LEU A 29 -3.99 0.60 5.80
CA LEU A 29 -3.62 1.63 6.76
C LEU A 29 -3.12 0.99 8.04
N ALA A 30 -1.94 1.39 8.48
CA ALA A 30 -1.34 0.93 9.72
C ALA A 30 -1.05 2.15 10.59
N PRO A 31 -1.34 2.10 11.89
CA PRO A 31 -1.24 3.29 12.73
C PRO A 31 0.17 3.77 12.98
N THR A 32 1.17 2.91 12.88
CA THR A 32 2.55 3.28 13.17
C THR A 32 3.47 2.81 12.06
N ARG A 33 4.66 3.43 12.02
CA ARG A 33 5.69 3.04 11.06
C ARG A 33 6.09 1.57 11.25
N GLU A 34 6.25 1.14 12.50
CA GLU A 34 6.66 -0.24 12.76
C GLU A 34 5.64 -1.23 12.24
N LEU A 35 4.35 -0.95 12.45
CA LEU A 35 3.31 -1.83 11.94
C LEU A 35 3.24 -1.79 10.42
N ALA A 36 3.42 -0.61 9.83
CA ALA A 36 3.44 -0.50 8.37
C ALA A 36 4.55 -1.37 7.79
N ASP A 37 5.74 -1.32 8.40
CA ASP A 37 6.86 -2.15 7.93
C ASP A 37 6.55 -3.64 8.08
N GLN A 38 5.98 -4.04 9.23
CA GLN A 38 5.66 -5.44 9.47
C GLN A 38 4.63 -5.97 8.48
N VAL A 39 3.57 -5.20 8.27
CA VAL A 39 2.53 -5.60 7.34
C VAL A 39 3.07 -5.65 5.92
N HIS A 40 3.84 -4.65 5.54
CA HIS A 40 4.42 -4.61 4.21
C HIS A 40 5.34 -5.79 3.97
N GLU A 41 6.15 -6.14 4.97
CA GLU A 41 7.06 -7.27 4.82
C GLU A 41 6.29 -8.57 4.59
N SER A 42 5.19 -8.78 5.33
CA SER A 42 4.35 -9.96 5.12
C SER A 42 3.77 -9.98 3.72
N ILE A 43 3.24 -8.83 3.28
CA ILE A 43 2.64 -8.76 1.94
C ILE A 43 3.70 -9.00 0.87
N ARG A 44 4.87 -8.39 1.05
CA ARG A 44 5.96 -8.52 0.08
C ARG A 44 6.40 -9.97 -0.07
N GLN A 45 6.45 -10.71 1.02
CA GLN A 45 6.82 -12.13 0.96
C GLN A 45 5.80 -12.93 0.15
N TYR A 46 4.52 -12.70 0.38
CA TYR A 46 3.48 -13.39 -0.40
C TYR A 46 3.49 -12.97 -1.86
N ALA A 47 3.88 -11.73 -2.15
CA ALA A 47 3.87 -11.20 -3.51
C ALA A 47 5.16 -11.45 -4.27
N GLU A 48 6.11 -12.13 -3.66
CA GLU A 48 7.46 -12.25 -4.20
C GLU A 48 7.49 -12.77 -5.63
N HIS A 49 6.63 -13.72 -5.96
CA HIS A 49 6.60 -14.34 -7.29
C HIS A 49 5.36 -13.93 -8.08
N LEU A 50 4.67 -12.88 -7.66
CA LEU A 50 3.49 -12.41 -8.34
C LEU A 50 3.80 -11.10 -9.08
N PRO A 51 3.08 -10.81 -10.17
CA PRO A 51 3.31 -9.58 -10.93
C PRO A 51 2.60 -8.39 -10.27
N LEU A 52 2.86 -8.18 -8.98
CA LEU A 52 2.24 -7.12 -8.20
C LEU A 52 3.32 -6.29 -7.52
N SER A 53 3.17 -4.98 -7.55
CA SER A 53 4.07 -4.07 -6.86
C SER A 53 3.50 -3.70 -5.50
N THR A 54 4.36 -3.62 -4.50
CA THR A 54 3.97 -3.27 -3.14
C THR A 54 4.93 -2.21 -2.60
N TYR A 55 4.42 -1.37 -1.70
CA TYR A 55 5.24 -0.32 -1.15
C TYR A 55 4.70 0.12 0.21
N ALA A 56 5.58 0.60 1.08
CA ALA A 56 5.19 1.14 2.38
C ALA A 56 5.60 2.61 2.44
N ALA A 57 4.66 3.48 2.83
CA ALA A 57 4.89 4.91 2.96
C ALA A 57 4.50 5.37 4.35
N TYR A 58 5.39 6.13 5.01
CA TYR A 58 5.14 6.61 6.37
C TYR A 58 5.93 7.88 6.64
N GLY A 59 5.57 8.56 7.72
CA GLY A 59 6.22 9.79 8.12
C GLY A 59 7.55 9.54 8.80
N GLY A 60 8.21 10.63 9.17
CA GLY A 60 9.51 10.55 9.84
C GLY A 60 10.70 10.39 8.90
N VAL A 61 10.43 10.28 7.61
CA VAL A 61 11.46 10.21 6.56
C VAL A 61 11.01 11.09 5.41
N SER A 62 11.91 11.31 4.44
CA SER A 62 11.58 12.17 3.30
C SER A 62 10.43 11.62 2.49
N ILE A 63 9.53 12.51 2.07
CA ILE A 63 8.40 12.13 1.24
C ILE A 63 8.79 11.96 -0.23
N ASN A 64 9.87 12.61 -0.68
CA ASN A 64 10.19 12.62 -2.10
C ASN A 64 10.43 11.24 -2.70
N PRO A 65 11.20 10.34 -2.09
CA PRO A 65 11.34 9.00 -2.64
C PRO A 65 10.01 8.26 -2.72
N GLN A 66 9.11 8.51 -1.77
CA GLN A 66 7.80 7.88 -1.76
C GLN A 66 6.95 8.38 -2.92
N MET A 67 6.99 9.67 -3.18
CA MET A 67 6.27 10.24 -4.32
C MET A 67 6.82 9.70 -5.64
N MET A 68 8.12 9.55 -5.73
CA MET A 68 8.74 9.01 -6.95
C MET A 68 8.33 7.56 -7.19
N LYS A 69 8.25 6.78 -6.12
CA LYS A 69 7.83 5.38 -6.24
C LYS A 69 6.39 5.29 -6.76
N LEU A 70 5.54 6.19 -6.30
CA LEU A 70 4.13 6.18 -6.68
C LEU A 70 3.89 6.62 -8.12
N ARG A 71 4.85 7.30 -8.75
CA ARG A 71 4.67 7.74 -10.13
C ARG A 71 4.37 6.60 -11.08
N LYS A 72 4.93 5.44 -10.83
CA LYS A 72 4.71 4.25 -11.67
C LYS A 72 3.43 3.53 -11.32
N GLY A 73 2.77 3.92 -10.24
CA GLY A 73 1.66 3.16 -9.71
C GLY A 73 2.13 2.01 -8.84
N VAL A 74 1.33 1.67 -7.85
CA VAL A 74 1.63 0.60 -6.89
C VAL A 74 0.35 -0.18 -6.69
N ASP A 75 0.42 -1.51 -6.82
CA ASP A 75 -0.77 -2.33 -6.63
C ASP A 75 -1.25 -2.30 -5.19
N VAL A 76 -0.33 -2.47 -4.24
CA VAL A 76 -0.68 -2.48 -2.82
C VAL A 76 0.18 -1.46 -2.10
N LEU A 77 -0.47 -0.48 -1.49
CA LEU A 77 0.21 0.51 -0.66
C LEU A 77 -0.14 0.27 0.80
N VAL A 78 0.88 0.14 1.63
CA VAL A 78 0.72 0.17 3.08
C VAL A 78 1.16 1.55 3.53
N ALA A 79 0.33 2.24 4.31
CA ALA A 79 0.64 3.62 4.68
C ALA A 79 0.16 3.94 6.09
N THR A 80 0.88 4.86 6.74
CA THR A 80 0.35 5.50 7.94
C THR A 80 -0.60 6.63 7.52
N PRO A 81 -1.64 6.90 8.32
CA PRO A 81 -2.68 7.86 7.89
C PRO A 81 -2.15 9.25 7.59
N GLY A 82 -1.25 9.78 8.44
CA GLY A 82 -0.73 11.13 8.21
C GLY A 82 0.03 11.25 6.90
N ARG A 83 0.89 10.27 6.61
CA ARG A 83 1.66 10.30 5.37
C ARG A 83 0.76 10.08 4.15
N LEU A 84 -0.30 9.28 4.31
CA LEU A 84 -1.26 9.12 3.22
C LEU A 84 -1.89 10.45 2.85
N LEU A 85 -2.29 11.24 3.87
CA LEU A 85 -2.86 12.56 3.62
C LEU A 85 -1.86 13.48 2.92
N ASP A 86 -0.60 13.45 3.33
CA ASP A 86 0.43 14.25 2.69
C ASP A 86 0.57 13.89 1.21
N LEU A 87 0.60 12.60 0.92
CA LEU A 87 0.71 12.12 -0.46
C LEU A 87 -0.49 12.55 -1.29
N TYR A 88 -1.67 12.49 -0.70
CA TYR A 88 -2.88 12.91 -1.39
C TYR A 88 -2.87 14.41 -1.68
N ARG A 89 -2.46 15.22 -0.69
CA ARG A 89 -2.38 16.67 -0.86
C ARG A 89 -1.36 17.07 -1.90
N GLN A 90 -0.29 16.29 -2.03
CA GLN A 90 0.73 16.52 -3.04
C GLN A 90 0.32 15.98 -4.41
N LYS A 91 -0.88 15.42 -4.52
CA LYS A 91 -1.39 14.81 -5.76
C LYS A 91 -0.51 13.65 -6.23
N ALA A 92 0.17 13.01 -5.29
CA ALA A 92 1.03 11.88 -5.60
C ALA A 92 0.26 10.57 -5.66
N ILE A 93 -1.00 10.57 -5.23
CA ILE A 93 -1.80 9.35 -5.17
C ILE A 93 -3.23 9.63 -5.61
N ARG A 94 -3.77 8.68 -6.38
CA ARG A 94 -5.16 8.73 -6.85
C ARG A 94 -5.87 7.46 -6.43
N PHE A 95 -7.16 7.58 -6.14
CA PHE A 95 -7.96 6.46 -5.66
C PHE A 95 -8.95 5.92 -6.69
N SER A 96 -8.82 6.32 -7.96
CA SER A 96 -9.78 5.90 -8.97
C SER A 96 -9.75 4.39 -9.23
N GLN A 97 -8.63 3.73 -8.97
CA GLN A 97 -8.52 2.28 -9.13
C GLN A 97 -8.59 1.52 -7.80
N LEU A 98 -8.83 2.22 -6.71
CA LEU A 98 -8.86 1.58 -5.40
C LEU A 98 -10.02 0.60 -5.30
N GLN A 99 -9.72 -0.66 -5.01
CA GLN A 99 -10.71 -1.72 -4.88
C GLN A 99 -10.89 -2.15 -3.43
N THR A 100 -9.83 -2.03 -2.62
CA THR A 100 -9.84 -2.60 -1.29
C THR A 100 -9.14 -1.65 -0.32
N LEU A 101 -9.79 -1.43 0.82
CA LEU A 101 -9.22 -0.66 1.93
C LEU A 101 -9.23 -1.55 3.15
N ILE A 102 -8.06 -1.69 3.78
CA ILE A 102 -7.92 -2.50 4.98
C ILE A 102 -7.34 -1.64 6.09
N LEU A 103 -7.95 -1.71 7.27
CA LEU A 103 -7.44 -1.05 8.45
C LEU A 103 -6.78 -2.10 9.33
N ASP A 104 -5.47 -1.96 9.52
CA ASP A 104 -4.74 -2.91 10.34
C ASP A 104 -4.64 -2.38 11.77
N GLU A 105 -5.30 -3.06 12.69
CA GLU A 105 -5.30 -2.69 14.11
C GLU A 105 -4.69 -3.78 14.95
N ALA A 106 -3.70 -4.48 14.40
CA ALA A 106 -3.16 -5.67 15.04
C ALA A 106 -2.63 -5.41 16.44
N ASP A 107 -2.18 -4.21 16.71
CA ASP A 107 -1.60 -3.87 18.01
C ASP A 107 -2.58 -3.16 18.92
N ARG A 108 -3.82 -3.14 18.56
CA ARG A 108 -4.81 -2.48 19.40
C ARG A 108 -5.05 -3.30 20.64
N MET A 109 -4.45 -2.90 21.68
CA MET A 109 -4.50 -3.65 22.92
C MET A 109 -4.89 -2.79 24.06
#